data_13d50d65f799444100dc086ec4ecd33a
#
_entry.id   13d50d65f799444100dc086ec4ecd33a
#
_cell.length_a   1.000
_cell.length_b   1.000
_cell.length_c   1.000
_cell.angle_alpha   90.00
_cell.angle_beta   90.00
_cell.angle_gamma   90.00
#
_symmetry.space_group_name_H-M   'P 1'
#
loop_
_entity.id
_entity.type
_entity.pdbx_description
1 polymer ?
#
loop_
_entity_poly.entity_id
_entity_poly.type
_entity_poly.pdbx_seq_one_letter_code
_entity_poly.pdbx_strand_id
1 'polypeptide(L)'
;MDQTSGFASYYQNMFGDPWTRDDKLGSLFSSTITQPDLVLPFETNSAWAFTGGPHSAWEHEGPLAALDFAPASAKTGCEMSPTWILAAAPGLVVRSGYGIVVVDLDGDGYEQTGWNILYLHVANANRVAKGQWVDINDHIGHASCEGGISTGTHMHFARKYNGEWISADGPIPFVLSGWTAVPGDKPYQGKLVKGDKEIIADVNSQSRALIYREADGD
;
A
#
# COMPACT_ATOMS: atom_id res chain seq x y z
N MET A 1 2.62 20.71 -31.18
CA MET A 1 1.14 20.79 -31.28
C MET A 1 0.61 19.95 -30.14
N ASP A 2 -0.04 20.59 -29.22
CA ASP A 2 -0.59 19.92 -28.03
C ASP A 2 -1.79 19.08 -28.44
N GLN A 3 -1.61 17.75 -28.47
CA GLN A 3 -2.70 16.80 -28.79
C GLN A 3 -3.73 16.68 -27.67
N THR A 4 -3.44 17.24 -26.49
CA THR A 4 -4.34 17.20 -25.32
C THR A 4 -5.53 18.15 -25.46
N SER A 5 -5.39 19.26 -26.18
CA SER A 5 -6.46 20.26 -26.34
C SER A 5 -7.68 19.72 -27.11
N GLY A 6 -7.47 18.86 -28.11
CA GLY A 6 -8.54 18.25 -28.88
C GLY A 6 -9.33 17.20 -28.07
N PHE A 7 -8.65 16.40 -27.26
CA PHE A 7 -9.29 15.42 -26.40
C PHE A 7 -10.13 16.07 -25.29
N ALA A 8 -9.60 17.09 -24.63
CA ALA A 8 -10.33 17.81 -23.58
C ALA A 8 -11.65 18.40 -24.12
N SER A 9 -11.62 19.05 -25.29
CA SER A 9 -12.82 19.60 -25.92
C SER A 9 -13.80 18.52 -26.33
N TYR A 10 -13.33 17.41 -26.87
CA TYR A 10 -14.15 16.26 -27.24
C TYR A 10 -14.81 15.64 -26.00
N TYR A 11 -14.04 15.45 -24.94
CA TYR A 11 -14.53 14.91 -23.66
C TYR A 11 -15.60 15.84 -23.03
N GLN A 12 -15.33 17.15 -22.98
CA GLN A 12 -16.28 18.13 -22.46
C GLN A 12 -17.60 18.16 -23.23
N ASN A 13 -17.55 18.01 -24.56
CA ASN A 13 -18.75 17.96 -25.40
C ASN A 13 -19.58 16.69 -25.19
N MET A 14 -18.93 15.58 -24.89
CA MET A 14 -19.60 14.28 -24.71
C MET A 14 -20.08 14.05 -23.27
N PHE A 15 -19.31 14.44 -22.29
CA PHE A 15 -19.50 14.10 -20.87
C PHE A 15 -19.64 15.32 -19.95
N GLY A 16 -19.50 16.52 -20.48
CA GLY A 16 -19.44 17.77 -19.71
C GLY A 16 -18.05 18.01 -19.12
N ASP A 17 -17.88 19.15 -18.47
CA ASP A 17 -16.63 19.49 -17.80
C ASP A 17 -16.57 18.78 -16.43
N PRO A 18 -15.67 17.79 -16.24
CA PRO A 18 -15.58 17.07 -14.97
C PRO A 18 -15.16 17.99 -13.81
N TRP A 19 -14.42 19.06 -14.10
CA TRP A 19 -13.88 19.97 -13.09
C TRP A 19 -14.92 20.96 -12.54
N THR A 20 -15.95 21.29 -13.32
CA THR A 20 -17.03 22.18 -12.86
C THR A 20 -18.04 21.51 -11.93
N ARG A 21 -17.92 20.20 -11.72
CA ARG A 21 -18.78 19.42 -10.84
C ARG A 21 -18.10 18.94 -9.58
N ASP A 22 -16.81 19.20 -9.42
CA ASP A 22 -15.99 18.70 -8.34
C ASP A 22 -16.51 19.16 -6.96
N ASP A 23 -16.97 20.40 -6.86
CA ASP A 23 -17.59 20.97 -5.66
C ASP A 23 -19.04 20.49 -5.40
N LYS A 24 -19.67 19.84 -6.39
CA LYS A 24 -21.05 19.33 -6.31
C LYS A 24 -21.12 17.79 -6.22
N LEU A 25 -20.06 17.11 -6.56
CA LEU A 25 -19.93 15.67 -6.33
C LEU A 25 -19.63 15.53 -4.84
N GLY A 26 -20.56 15.00 -4.09
CA GLY A 26 -20.29 14.53 -2.73
C GLY A 26 -19.09 13.57 -2.74
N SER A 27 -18.47 13.36 -1.59
CA SER A 27 -17.36 12.42 -1.45
C SER A 27 -17.62 11.17 -2.29
N LEU A 28 -16.68 10.76 -3.14
CA LEU A 28 -16.71 9.50 -3.91
C LEU A 28 -16.90 8.29 -2.99
N PHE A 29 -16.63 8.49 -1.71
CA PHE A 29 -16.79 7.50 -0.67
C PHE A 29 -17.95 7.90 0.25
N SER A 30 -18.87 6.97 0.51
CA SER A 30 -19.86 7.14 1.58
C SER A 30 -19.14 7.46 2.89
N SER A 31 -19.69 8.36 3.70
CA SER A 31 -19.18 8.68 5.05
C SER A 31 -19.16 7.47 6.00
N THR A 32 -19.72 6.35 5.57
CA THR A 32 -19.79 5.09 6.33
C THR A 32 -18.68 4.10 5.97
N ILE A 33 -17.83 4.41 4.96
CA ILE A 33 -16.74 3.52 4.58
C ILE A 33 -15.63 3.61 5.60
N THR A 34 -15.25 2.48 6.15
CA THR A 34 -14.11 2.32 7.05
C THR A 34 -13.12 1.33 6.46
N GLN A 35 -11.84 1.54 6.71
CA GLN A 35 -10.84 0.54 6.39
C GLN A 35 -11.09 -0.73 7.23
N PRO A 36 -11.02 -1.93 6.65
CA PRO A 36 -11.03 -3.16 7.43
C PRO A 36 -9.76 -3.25 8.30
N ASP A 37 -9.81 -4.11 9.32
CA ASP A 37 -8.65 -4.34 10.17
C ASP A 37 -7.49 -4.93 9.35
N LEU A 38 -6.39 -4.22 9.32
CA LEU A 38 -5.15 -4.63 8.66
C LEU A 38 -4.06 -4.77 9.71
N VAL A 39 -3.32 -5.87 9.63
CA VAL A 39 -2.12 -6.03 10.46
C VAL A 39 -0.86 -5.63 9.70
N LEU A 40 0.21 -5.31 10.43
CA LEU A 40 1.54 -5.14 9.83
C LEU A 40 1.93 -6.45 9.11
N PRO A 41 2.35 -6.40 7.83
CA PRO A 41 2.47 -7.58 6.96
C PRO A 41 3.78 -8.35 7.15
N PHE A 42 4.16 -8.61 8.41
CA PHE A 42 5.36 -9.35 8.79
C PHE A 42 5.18 -10.07 10.13
N GLU A 43 6.07 -11.02 10.41
CA GLU A 43 6.03 -11.84 11.61
C GLU A 43 6.08 -11.01 12.90
N THR A 44 5.36 -11.47 13.93
CA THR A 44 5.41 -10.87 15.26
C THR A 44 6.83 -10.92 15.81
N ASN A 45 7.24 -9.85 16.49
CA ASN A 45 8.59 -9.66 17.03
C ASN A 45 9.73 -9.65 15.99
N SER A 46 9.41 -9.65 14.70
CA SER A 46 10.39 -9.45 13.63
C SER A 46 10.59 -7.95 13.39
N ALA A 47 11.84 -7.52 13.33
CA ALA A 47 12.18 -6.11 13.08
C ALA A 47 12.06 -5.79 11.58
N TRP A 48 11.28 -4.77 11.27
CA TRP A 48 11.25 -4.13 9.95
C TRP A 48 11.55 -2.64 10.10
N ALA A 49 11.94 -1.99 9.03
CA ALA A 49 12.12 -0.55 9.00
C ALA A 49 11.02 0.10 8.16
N PHE A 50 10.38 1.13 8.67
CA PHE A 50 9.47 2.00 7.95
C PHE A 50 10.30 2.94 7.07
N THR A 51 10.56 2.53 5.82
CA THR A 51 11.51 3.21 4.92
C THR A 51 10.88 4.28 4.07
N GLY A 52 9.57 4.24 3.85
CA GLY A 52 8.83 5.26 3.13
C GLY A 52 7.49 5.57 3.78
N GLY A 53 7.30 6.84 4.18
CA GLY A 53 6.01 7.38 4.61
C GLY A 53 5.02 7.44 3.44
N PRO A 54 3.81 7.99 3.67
CA PRO A 54 2.78 8.04 2.64
C PRO A 54 3.28 8.63 1.31
N HIS A 55 3.06 7.89 0.22
CA HIS A 55 3.44 8.28 -1.14
C HIS A 55 2.50 7.64 -2.17
N SER A 56 2.70 7.93 -3.46
CA SER A 56 1.85 7.40 -4.53
C SER A 56 1.90 5.88 -4.58
N ALA A 57 0.72 5.26 -4.66
CA ALA A 57 0.60 3.80 -4.76
C ALA A 57 1.08 3.25 -6.10
N TRP A 58 1.01 4.06 -7.14
CA TRP A 58 1.43 3.72 -8.50
C TRP A 58 1.93 4.97 -9.20
N GLU A 59 3.04 4.86 -9.94
CA GLU A 59 3.71 6.00 -10.58
C GLU A 59 4.27 7.04 -9.58
N HIS A 60 4.63 8.23 -10.07
CA HIS A 60 5.26 9.28 -9.24
C HIS A 60 4.26 10.33 -8.72
N GLU A 61 3.04 10.32 -9.25
CA GLU A 61 1.98 11.27 -8.90
C GLU A 61 0.70 10.51 -8.55
N GLY A 62 -0.11 11.08 -7.68
CA GLY A 62 -1.39 10.50 -7.28
C GLY A 62 -1.60 10.51 -5.76
N PRO A 63 -2.68 9.85 -5.29
CA PRO A 63 -2.98 9.76 -3.88
C PRO A 63 -1.85 9.12 -3.06
N LEU A 64 -1.60 9.63 -1.87
CA LEU A 64 -0.59 9.11 -0.93
C LEU A 64 -1.07 7.78 -0.28
N ALA A 65 -1.27 6.76 -1.09
CA ALA A 65 -1.97 5.53 -0.71
C ALA A 65 -1.04 4.34 -0.40
N ALA A 66 0.27 4.56 -0.40
CA ALA A 66 1.26 3.53 -0.14
C ALA A 66 2.23 3.88 0.99
N LEU A 67 2.80 2.82 1.58
CA LEU A 67 3.82 2.84 2.63
C LEU A 67 4.91 1.84 2.27
N ASP A 68 6.18 2.14 2.58
CA ASP A 68 7.28 1.22 2.36
C ASP A 68 7.85 0.66 3.65
N PHE A 69 8.11 -0.65 3.63
CA PHE A 69 8.75 -1.36 4.72
C PHE A 69 9.89 -2.24 4.21
N ALA A 70 11.05 -2.18 4.83
CA ALA A 70 12.18 -3.04 4.51
C ALA A 70 12.47 -4.00 5.67
N PRO A 71 12.74 -5.30 5.42
CA PRO A 71 13.22 -6.19 6.45
C PRO A 71 14.52 -5.64 7.05
N ALA A 72 14.64 -5.57 8.38
CA ALA A 72 15.85 -5.06 9.03
C ALA A 72 17.10 -5.89 8.70
N SER A 73 16.91 -7.14 8.28
CA SER A 73 17.97 -8.05 7.81
C SER A 73 18.32 -7.87 6.32
N ALA A 74 17.62 -6.98 5.60
CA ALA A 74 17.90 -6.76 4.18
C ALA A 74 19.30 -6.20 3.99
N LYS A 75 20.04 -6.79 3.05
CA LYS A 75 21.33 -6.25 2.64
C LYS A 75 21.14 -5.03 1.74
N THR A 76 22.15 -4.19 1.67
CA THR A 76 22.17 -3.06 0.74
C THR A 76 22.03 -3.56 -0.71
N GLY A 77 21.17 -2.90 -1.49
CA GLY A 77 20.91 -3.26 -2.89
C GLY A 77 19.62 -4.04 -3.08
N CYS A 78 19.56 -4.83 -4.13
CA CYS A 78 18.35 -5.51 -4.61
C CYS A 78 18.39 -7.04 -4.40
N GLU A 79 19.06 -7.52 -3.39
CA GLU A 79 18.99 -8.96 -3.04
C GLU A 79 17.64 -9.31 -2.46
N MET A 80 17.06 -10.44 -2.86
CA MET A 80 15.84 -10.96 -2.26
C MET A 80 16.07 -11.23 -0.76
N SER A 81 15.19 -10.71 0.09
CA SER A 81 15.25 -10.98 1.52
C SER A 81 14.79 -12.42 1.81
N PRO A 82 15.41 -13.14 2.77
CA PRO A 82 14.88 -14.40 3.26
C PRO A 82 13.65 -14.23 4.16
N THR A 83 13.37 -13.01 4.63
CA THR A 83 12.22 -12.72 5.51
C THR A 83 10.92 -12.70 4.70
N TRP A 84 9.87 -13.33 5.24
CA TRP A 84 8.58 -13.38 4.61
C TRP A 84 7.79 -12.07 4.74
N ILE A 85 7.14 -11.68 3.66
CA ILE A 85 5.98 -10.79 3.67
C ILE A 85 4.77 -11.66 3.97
N LEU A 86 3.92 -11.22 4.89
CA LEU A 86 2.71 -11.94 5.31
C LEU A 86 1.45 -11.22 4.86
N ALA A 87 0.35 -11.95 4.77
CA ALA A 87 -0.95 -11.38 4.49
C ALA A 87 -1.42 -10.49 5.66
N ALA A 88 -1.75 -9.24 5.36
CA ALA A 88 -2.22 -8.25 6.33
C ALA A 88 -3.70 -8.41 6.70
N ALA A 89 -4.47 -9.11 5.88
CA ALA A 89 -5.88 -9.45 6.07
C ALA A 89 -6.22 -10.71 5.27
N PRO A 90 -7.33 -11.41 5.60
CA PRO A 90 -7.82 -12.51 4.77
C PRO A 90 -8.29 -12.00 3.42
N GLY A 91 -8.18 -12.83 2.37
CA GLY A 91 -8.70 -12.50 1.05
C GLY A 91 -8.25 -13.44 -0.05
N LEU A 92 -8.77 -13.18 -1.25
CA LEU A 92 -8.46 -13.92 -2.46
C LEU A 92 -7.31 -13.25 -3.22
N VAL A 93 -6.27 -13.99 -3.57
CA VAL A 93 -5.21 -13.48 -4.45
C VAL A 93 -5.73 -13.37 -5.87
N VAL A 94 -6.06 -12.15 -6.30
CA VAL A 94 -6.63 -11.90 -7.65
C VAL A 94 -5.57 -11.60 -8.69
N ARG A 95 -4.38 -11.17 -8.26
CA ARG A 95 -3.22 -10.94 -9.13
C ARG A 95 -1.94 -11.39 -8.45
N SER A 96 -1.09 -12.12 -9.17
CA SER A 96 0.24 -12.52 -8.74
C SER A 96 1.15 -12.59 -9.97
N GLY A 97 2.12 -11.70 -10.08
CA GLY A 97 3.03 -11.62 -11.22
C GLY A 97 3.82 -10.31 -11.26
N TYR A 98 4.96 -10.29 -11.93
CA TYR A 98 5.75 -9.08 -12.15
C TYR A 98 6.04 -8.27 -10.88
N GLY A 99 6.40 -8.94 -9.80
CA GLY A 99 6.70 -8.30 -8.52
C GLY A 99 5.46 -7.83 -7.74
N ILE A 100 4.25 -8.15 -8.19
CA ILE A 100 2.98 -7.68 -7.62
C ILE A 100 2.19 -8.85 -7.05
N VAL A 101 1.57 -8.64 -5.89
CA VAL A 101 0.46 -9.45 -5.39
C VAL A 101 -0.68 -8.51 -5.03
N VAL A 102 -1.90 -8.82 -5.47
CA VAL A 102 -3.12 -8.13 -5.04
C VAL A 102 -4.03 -9.13 -4.35
N VAL A 103 -4.44 -8.77 -3.15
CA VAL A 103 -5.40 -9.53 -2.33
C VAL A 103 -6.70 -8.75 -2.28
N ASP A 104 -7.76 -9.38 -2.74
CA ASP A 104 -9.14 -8.91 -2.71
C ASP A 104 -9.80 -9.39 -1.43
N LEU A 105 -10.22 -8.46 -0.56
CA LEU A 105 -10.64 -8.76 0.79
C LEU A 105 -12.10 -9.23 0.90
N ASP A 106 -12.95 -8.90 -0.07
CA ASP A 106 -14.33 -9.40 -0.09
C ASP A 106 -14.47 -10.72 -0.89
N GLY A 107 -13.41 -11.11 -1.60
CA GLY A 107 -13.29 -12.41 -2.26
C GLY A 107 -14.17 -12.57 -3.50
N ASP A 108 -14.68 -11.49 -4.09
CA ASP A 108 -15.52 -11.53 -5.28
C ASP A 108 -14.72 -11.76 -6.58
N GLY A 109 -13.40 -11.62 -6.52
CA GLY A 109 -12.45 -11.86 -7.61
C GLY A 109 -12.17 -10.63 -8.48
N TYR A 110 -12.65 -9.45 -8.10
CA TYR A 110 -12.50 -8.22 -8.87
C TYR A 110 -11.75 -7.12 -8.10
N GLU A 111 -10.67 -6.61 -8.67
CA GLU A 111 -9.93 -5.49 -8.09
C GLU A 111 -10.68 -4.14 -8.13
N GLN A 112 -11.81 -4.08 -8.82
CA GLN A 112 -12.63 -2.87 -9.03
C GLN A 112 -13.75 -2.74 -8.01
N THR A 113 -13.94 -3.75 -7.15
CA THR A 113 -14.96 -3.79 -6.12
C THR A 113 -14.32 -3.98 -4.74
N GLY A 114 -14.96 -3.47 -3.70
CA GLY A 114 -14.53 -3.66 -2.33
C GLY A 114 -13.10 -3.18 -2.03
N TRP A 115 -12.59 -3.64 -0.91
CA TRP A 115 -11.23 -3.37 -0.45
C TRP A 115 -10.23 -4.33 -1.07
N ASN A 116 -9.15 -3.79 -1.61
CA ASN A 116 -8.03 -4.56 -2.12
C ASN A 116 -6.70 -4.03 -1.56
N ILE A 117 -5.76 -4.94 -1.32
CA ILE A 117 -4.41 -4.63 -0.87
C ILE A 117 -3.42 -5.01 -1.96
N LEU A 118 -2.51 -4.10 -2.26
CA LEU A 118 -1.38 -4.34 -3.15
C LEU A 118 -0.10 -4.49 -2.35
N TYR A 119 0.64 -5.56 -2.65
CA TYR A 119 2.03 -5.77 -2.27
C TYR A 119 2.87 -5.66 -3.55
N LEU A 120 3.82 -4.73 -3.58
CA LEU A 120 4.76 -4.57 -4.70
C LEU A 120 6.18 -4.87 -4.22
N HIS A 121 7.06 -5.14 -5.15
CA HIS A 121 8.42 -5.62 -4.95
C HIS A 121 8.50 -7.01 -4.30
N VAL A 122 7.50 -7.85 -4.55
CA VAL A 122 7.48 -9.25 -4.11
C VAL A 122 8.25 -10.10 -5.10
N ALA A 123 9.29 -10.79 -4.64
CA ALA A 123 10.12 -11.68 -5.47
C ALA A 123 9.28 -12.75 -6.19
N ASN A 124 9.72 -13.17 -7.38
CA ASN A 124 9.08 -14.27 -8.10
C ASN A 124 9.20 -15.61 -7.38
N ALA A 125 10.32 -15.79 -6.66
CA ALA A 125 10.56 -17.01 -5.89
C ALA A 125 9.60 -17.11 -4.70
N ASN A 126 8.91 -18.25 -4.60
CA ASN A 126 7.97 -18.58 -3.51
C ASN A 126 6.81 -17.60 -3.32
N ARG A 127 6.49 -16.78 -4.33
CA ARG A 127 5.33 -15.89 -4.29
C ARG A 127 4.02 -16.68 -4.33
N VAL A 128 3.05 -16.27 -3.52
CA VAL A 128 1.70 -16.83 -3.50
C VAL A 128 1.06 -16.82 -4.89
N ALA A 129 0.33 -17.85 -5.24
CA ALA A 129 -0.28 -18.00 -6.56
C ALA A 129 -1.63 -17.27 -6.65
N LYS A 130 -1.95 -16.74 -7.85
CA LYS A 130 -3.29 -16.23 -8.15
C LYS A 130 -4.35 -17.32 -7.95
N GLY A 131 -5.49 -16.95 -7.38
CA GLY A 131 -6.62 -17.83 -7.08
C GLY A 131 -6.51 -18.52 -5.72
N GLN A 132 -5.43 -18.32 -4.98
CA GLN A 132 -5.28 -18.82 -3.63
C GLN A 132 -5.98 -17.89 -2.63
N TRP A 133 -6.73 -18.44 -1.69
CA TRP A 133 -7.18 -17.73 -0.50
C TRP A 133 -6.03 -17.66 0.50
N VAL A 134 -5.86 -16.52 1.13
CA VAL A 134 -4.90 -16.31 2.22
C VAL A 134 -5.61 -15.84 3.47
N ASP A 135 -5.17 -16.33 4.62
CA ASP A 135 -5.55 -15.84 5.94
C ASP A 135 -4.45 -14.94 6.51
N ILE A 136 -4.75 -14.17 7.55
CA ILE A 136 -3.73 -13.35 8.25
C ILE A 136 -2.54 -14.25 8.61
N ASN A 137 -1.33 -13.79 8.33
CA ASN A 137 -0.04 -14.45 8.52
C ASN A 137 0.32 -15.50 7.45
N ASP A 138 -0.52 -15.78 6.47
CA ASP A 138 -0.10 -16.61 5.35
C ASP A 138 1.01 -15.92 4.55
N HIS A 139 1.88 -16.72 3.95
CA HIS A 139 3.02 -16.24 3.18
C HIS A 139 2.58 -15.61 1.84
N ILE A 140 2.89 -14.35 1.64
CA ILE A 140 2.72 -13.64 0.36
C ILE A 140 3.93 -13.83 -0.54
N GLY A 141 5.13 -13.79 0.02
CA GLY A 141 6.40 -13.90 -0.70
C GLY A 141 7.53 -13.19 0.05
N HIS A 142 8.58 -12.84 -0.68
CA HIS A 142 9.77 -12.20 -0.12
C HIS A 142 9.97 -10.81 -0.69
N ALA A 143 10.40 -9.85 0.13
CA ALA A 143 10.77 -8.52 -0.34
C ALA A 143 11.97 -8.57 -1.29
N SER A 144 11.90 -7.77 -2.35
CA SER A 144 12.93 -7.67 -3.41
C SER A 144 12.94 -6.27 -4.05
N CYS A 145 13.41 -6.16 -5.29
CA CYS A 145 13.25 -4.97 -6.14
C CYS A 145 12.45 -5.30 -7.41
N GLU A 146 11.76 -6.43 -7.49
CA GLU A 146 11.00 -6.80 -8.69
C GLU A 146 9.77 -5.91 -8.87
N GLY A 147 9.32 -5.75 -10.11
CA GLY A 147 8.00 -5.17 -10.44
C GLY A 147 7.93 -3.65 -10.48
N GLY A 148 9.04 -2.93 -10.56
CA GLY A 148 9.03 -1.47 -10.68
C GLY A 148 10.38 -0.84 -10.40
N ILE A 149 10.39 0.49 -10.26
CA ILE A 149 11.60 1.23 -9.89
C ILE A 149 11.78 1.08 -8.37
N SER A 150 12.93 0.56 -7.96
CA SER A 150 13.31 0.41 -6.57
C SER A 150 14.78 0.73 -6.38
N THR A 151 15.14 1.36 -5.28
CA THR A 151 16.53 1.68 -4.90
C THR A 151 17.13 0.68 -3.93
N GLY A 152 16.34 -0.24 -3.40
CA GLY A 152 16.76 -1.28 -2.45
C GLY A 152 15.62 -2.23 -2.11
N THR A 153 15.97 -3.36 -1.50
CA THR A 153 15.01 -4.40 -1.11
C THR A 153 14.02 -3.88 -0.07
N HIS A 154 12.76 -3.81 -0.45
CA HIS A 154 11.66 -3.42 0.43
C HIS A 154 10.34 -4.03 -0.07
N MET A 155 9.29 -3.86 0.68
CA MET A 155 7.91 -4.10 0.30
C MET A 155 7.20 -2.75 0.25
N HIS A 156 6.60 -2.45 -0.89
CA HIS A 156 5.68 -1.34 -1.07
C HIS A 156 4.25 -1.87 -0.85
N PHE A 157 3.53 -1.26 0.07
CA PHE A 157 2.23 -1.72 0.55
C PHE A 157 1.18 -0.63 0.33
N ALA A 158 0.15 -0.91 -0.47
CA ALA A 158 -0.87 0.05 -0.79
C ALA A 158 -2.28 -0.53 -0.68
N ARG A 159 -3.28 0.35 -0.54
CA ARG A 159 -4.69 -0.01 -0.42
C ARG A 159 -5.55 0.73 -1.42
N LYS A 160 -6.61 0.07 -1.91
CA LYS A 160 -7.63 0.69 -2.76
C LYS A 160 -9.03 0.20 -2.37
N TYR A 161 -10.03 0.99 -2.70
CA TYR A 161 -11.43 0.67 -2.54
C TYR A 161 -12.20 0.99 -3.82
N ASN A 162 -12.98 0.05 -4.33
CA ASN A 162 -13.71 0.16 -5.60
C ASN A 162 -12.81 0.62 -6.78
N GLY A 163 -11.57 0.11 -6.81
CA GLY A 163 -10.59 0.45 -7.84
C GLY A 163 -9.79 1.74 -7.61
N GLU A 164 -10.17 2.58 -6.65
CA GLU A 164 -9.53 3.86 -6.36
C GLU A 164 -8.51 3.74 -5.23
N TRP A 165 -7.34 4.39 -5.38
CA TRP A 165 -6.32 4.46 -4.35
C TRP A 165 -6.77 5.33 -3.18
N ILE A 166 -6.73 4.79 -1.95
CA ILE A 166 -7.20 5.48 -0.76
C ILE A 166 -6.04 6.16 -0.05
N SER A 167 -6.00 7.48 -0.14
CA SER A 167 -4.93 8.30 0.43
C SER A 167 -4.86 8.20 1.96
N ALA A 168 -3.64 8.24 2.52
CA ALA A 168 -3.41 8.25 3.96
C ALA A 168 -3.76 9.60 4.61
N ASP A 169 -3.74 10.70 3.85
CA ASP A 169 -4.14 12.04 4.29
C ASP A 169 -5.63 12.35 4.03
N GLY A 170 -6.37 11.36 3.54
CA GLY A 170 -7.82 11.45 3.29
C GLY A 170 -8.67 11.17 4.53
N PRO A 171 -10.00 11.14 4.34
CA PRO A 171 -10.95 10.92 5.43
C PRO A 171 -10.94 9.50 6.02
N ILE A 172 -10.28 8.56 5.34
CA ILE A 172 -10.17 7.16 5.78
C ILE A 172 -8.72 6.91 6.23
N PRO A 173 -8.43 6.92 7.53
CA PRO A 173 -7.06 6.73 8.04
C PRO A 173 -6.44 5.43 7.53
N PHE A 174 -5.14 5.45 7.20
CA PHE A 174 -4.39 4.25 6.87
C PHE A 174 -3.83 3.65 8.15
N VAL A 175 -4.41 2.54 8.60
CA VAL A 175 -4.09 1.92 9.89
C VAL A 175 -3.59 0.49 9.69
N LEU A 176 -2.47 0.15 10.35
CA LEU A 176 -1.87 -1.20 10.36
C LEU A 176 -1.52 -1.58 11.81
N SER A 177 -2.11 -2.63 12.37
CA SER A 177 -1.91 -3.04 13.78
C SER A 177 -2.08 -1.89 14.78
N GLY A 178 -3.04 -0.99 14.53
CA GLY A 178 -3.29 0.21 15.34
C GLY A 178 -2.33 1.37 15.09
N TRP A 179 -1.33 1.22 14.21
CA TRP A 179 -0.47 2.32 13.75
C TRP A 179 -1.17 3.11 12.66
N THR A 180 -1.39 4.39 12.86
CA THR A 180 -1.95 5.31 11.86
C THR A 180 -0.84 5.99 11.09
N ALA A 181 -0.88 5.93 9.78
CA ALA A 181 0.06 6.64 8.91
C ALA A 181 -0.29 8.13 8.85
N VAL A 182 0.71 8.97 9.04
CA VAL A 182 0.61 10.44 8.96
C VAL A 182 1.62 10.91 7.92
N PRO A 183 1.17 11.57 6.83
CA PRO A 183 2.08 12.09 5.80
C PRO A 183 2.96 13.22 6.35
N GLY A 184 4.13 13.39 5.75
CA GLY A 184 5.01 14.54 5.94
C GLY A 184 4.78 15.61 4.87
N ASP A 185 5.70 16.57 4.81
CA ASP A 185 5.63 17.69 3.85
C ASP A 185 5.83 17.25 2.39
N LYS A 186 6.44 16.09 2.17
CA LYS A 186 6.73 15.53 0.85
C LYS A 186 6.44 14.02 0.83
N PRO A 187 6.14 13.44 -0.35
CA PRO A 187 6.05 11.99 -0.51
C PRO A 187 7.26 11.26 0.11
N TYR A 188 7.03 10.07 0.62
CA TYR A 188 7.99 9.23 1.37
C TYR A 188 8.38 9.75 2.76
N GLN A 189 8.06 11.00 3.09
CA GLN A 189 8.19 11.51 4.45
C GLN A 189 6.93 11.23 5.24
N GLY A 190 7.07 11.20 6.56
CA GLY A 190 5.93 11.01 7.46
C GLY A 190 6.27 10.10 8.61
N LYS A 191 5.25 9.65 9.30
CA LYS A 191 5.37 8.82 10.48
C LYS A 191 4.21 7.86 10.65
N LEU A 192 4.41 6.83 11.46
CA LEU A 192 3.36 5.99 12.02
C LEU A 192 3.17 6.40 13.48
N VAL A 193 1.91 6.51 13.91
CA VAL A 193 1.54 6.92 15.28
C VAL A 193 0.63 5.87 15.91
N LYS A 194 0.95 5.45 17.15
CA LYS A 194 0.10 4.57 17.97
C LYS A 194 0.14 5.03 19.42
N GLY A 195 -0.92 5.67 19.90
CA GLY A 195 -0.92 6.35 21.20
C GLY A 195 0.18 7.40 21.25
N ASP A 196 1.06 7.31 22.25
CA ASP A 196 2.19 8.23 22.44
C ASP A 196 3.47 7.79 21.67
N LYS A 197 3.40 6.68 20.94
CA LYS A 197 4.54 6.15 20.17
C LYS A 197 4.55 6.72 18.75
N GLU A 198 5.72 7.07 18.26
CA GLU A 198 5.94 7.52 16.88
C GLU A 198 7.11 6.77 16.25
N ILE A 199 6.95 6.42 14.95
CA ILE A 199 8.00 5.85 14.12
C ILE A 199 8.11 6.73 12.88
N ILE A 200 9.29 7.32 12.66
CA ILE A 200 9.54 8.27 11.59
C ILE A 200 10.10 7.51 10.39
N ALA A 201 9.53 7.74 9.21
CA ALA A 201 10.02 7.16 7.96
C ALA A 201 11.48 7.57 7.70
N ASP A 202 12.32 6.58 7.39
CA ASP A 202 13.74 6.79 7.08
C ASP A 202 14.25 5.78 6.07
N VAL A 203 14.56 6.26 4.86
CA VAL A 203 15.07 5.45 3.75
C VAL A 203 16.38 4.72 4.08
N ASN A 204 17.15 5.20 5.07
CA ASN A 204 18.39 4.55 5.51
C ASN A 204 18.16 3.51 6.61
N SER A 205 16.92 3.18 6.93
CA SER A 205 16.56 2.18 7.96
C SER A 205 17.20 2.42 9.32
N GLN A 206 17.32 3.68 9.74
CA GLN A 206 17.88 4.05 11.03
C GLN A 206 16.99 3.55 12.18
N SER A 207 17.54 3.50 13.38
CA SER A 207 16.86 2.97 14.58
C SER A 207 15.49 3.61 14.86
N ARG A 208 15.28 4.87 14.50
CA ARG A 208 14.01 5.59 14.64
C ARG A 208 12.91 5.09 13.69
N ALA A 209 13.27 4.34 12.64
CA ALA A 209 12.36 3.76 11.68
C ALA A 209 12.03 2.29 11.97
N LEU A 210 12.64 1.68 12.98
CA LEU A 210 12.37 0.29 13.34
C LEU A 210 10.96 0.14 13.90
N ILE A 211 10.24 -0.82 13.35
CA ILE A 211 8.90 -1.19 13.77
C ILE A 211 8.82 -2.69 13.99
N TYR A 212 8.04 -3.07 14.98
CA TYR A 212 7.76 -4.46 15.32
C TYR A 212 6.25 -4.66 15.32
N ARG A 213 5.80 -5.77 14.79
CA ARG A 213 4.43 -6.21 15.03
C ARG A 213 4.37 -6.89 16.38
N GLU A 214 3.58 -6.32 17.29
CA GLU A 214 3.29 -6.92 18.60
C GLU A 214 2.43 -8.19 18.40
N ALA A 215 2.50 -9.15 19.33
CA ALA A 215 1.63 -10.32 19.29
C ALA A 215 0.16 -9.87 19.49
N ASP A 216 -0.77 -10.55 18.82
CA ASP A 216 -2.19 -10.24 18.98
C ASP A 216 -2.61 -10.58 20.43
N GLY A 217 -2.99 -9.56 21.21
CA GLY A 217 -3.46 -9.72 22.59
C GLY A 217 -2.75 -8.89 23.67
N ASP A 218 -1.81 -8.01 23.28
CA ASP A 218 -1.18 -7.03 24.19
C ASP A 218 -1.76 -5.62 23.99
#